data_b68fbfcf54692b7c204ecea532e21995
#
_entry.id   b68fbfcf54692b7c204ecea532e21995
#
_cell.length_a   1.000
_cell.length_b   1.000
_cell.length_c   1.000
_cell.angle_alpha   90.00
_cell.angle_beta   90.00
_cell.angle_gamma   90.00
#
_symmetry.space_group_name_H-M   'P 1'
#
loop_
_entity.id
_entity.type
_entity.pdbx_description
1 polymer ?
#
loop_
_entity_poly.entity_id
_entity_poly.type
_entity_poly.pdbx_seq_one_letter_code
_entity_poly.pdbx_strand_id
1 'polypeptide(L)'
;RGFENHPFKVRADSQMIELQESIKKYGILNPLIVRPKKDGCYEIISGHRRKFAAEKIGYRRVPVIIRVLKDDEAVVLMVDSNLQREMISPSEKAFAYKMKYEAIKRKAGRRKCGQVDHNLGKKSIELIGEECGDSPKQVQLHRFFPVTYTAEQMRREILEMLKLNMKKYWDA
;
A
#
# COMPACT_ATOMS: atom_id res chain seq x y z
N ARG A 1 16.48 2.34 7.14
CA ARG A 1 16.31 2.41 5.68
C ARG A 1 14.84 2.46 5.28
N GLY A 2 14.52 2.83 4.02
CA GLY A 2 13.15 2.82 3.50
C GLY A 2 12.57 1.43 3.42
N PHE A 3 11.23 1.32 3.32
CA PHE A 3 10.52 0.06 3.11
C PHE A 3 10.82 -0.49 1.70
N GLU A 4 11.12 -1.78 1.63
CA GLU A 4 11.39 -2.44 0.36
C GLU A 4 10.12 -2.47 -0.51
N ASN A 5 10.25 -2.13 -1.81
CA ASN A 5 9.13 -2.04 -2.75
C ASN A 5 7.99 -1.12 -2.30
N HIS A 6 8.33 0.01 -1.66
CA HIS A 6 7.34 0.99 -1.20
C HIS A 6 6.53 1.56 -2.39
N PRO A 7 5.20 1.38 -2.45
CA PRO A 7 4.40 1.75 -3.61
C PRO A 7 4.24 3.26 -3.79
N PHE A 8 4.28 4.00 -2.68
CA PHE A 8 4.01 5.44 -2.68
C PHE A 8 5.30 6.24 -2.79
N LYS A 9 5.43 6.99 -3.87
CA LYS A 9 6.61 7.83 -4.11
C LYS A 9 6.57 9.08 -3.22
N VAL A 10 7.73 9.45 -2.66
CA VAL A 10 7.90 10.75 -2.00
C VAL A 10 8.16 11.78 -3.07
N ARG A 11 7.25 12.75 -3.23
CA ARG A 11 7.37 13.85 -4.20
C ARG A 11 7.77 15.11 -3.48
N ALA A 12 8.59 15.93 -4.15
CA ALA A 12 8.94 17.29 -3.73
C ALA A 12 7.88 18.26 -4.29
N ASP A 13 6.71 18.28 -3.66
CA ASP A 13 5.57 19.12 -3.99
C ASP A 13 5.43 20.30 -3.01
N SER A 14 4.46 21.21 -3.24
CA SER A 14 4.18 22.33 -2.32
C SER A 14 3.90 21.86 -0.89
N GLN A 15 3.18 20.77 -0.73
CA GLN A 15 2.93 20.14 0.57
C GLN A 15 4.22 19.66 1.28
N MET A 16 5.27 19.34 0.52
CA MET A 16 6.57 18.99 1.09
C MET A 16 7.27 20.22 1.65
N ILE A 17 7.15 21.39 1.00
CA ILE A 17 7.70 22.65 1.49
C ILE A 17 7.00 23.05 2.79
N GLU A 18 5.66 23.03 2.82
CA GLU A 18 4.88 23.29 4.03
C GLU A 18 5.25 22.34 5.19
N LEU A 19 5.46 21.06 4.88
CA LEU A 19 5.91 20.08 5.87
C LEU A 19 7.31 20.41 6.40
N GLN A 20 8.24 20.86 5.54
CA GLN A 20 9.57 21.29 5.96
C GLN A 20 9.53 22.53 6.87
N GLU A 21 8.69 23.51 6.54
CA GLU A 21 8.48 24.70 7.37
C GLU A 21 7.86 24.35 8.72
N SER A 22 6.86 23.49 8.72
CA SER A 22 6.26 22.98 9.94
C SER A 22 7.28 22.25 10.82
N ILE A 23 8.12 21.38 10.24
CA ILE A 23 9.17 20.68 10.97
C ILE A 23 10.24 21.65 11.50
N LYS A 24 10.61 22.68 10.76
CA LYS A 24 11.52 23.73 11.24
C LYS A 24 10.97 24.47 12.47
N LYS A 25 9.67 24.75 12.46
CA LYS A 25 9.01 25.56 13.49
C LYS A 25 8.67 24.76 14.74
N TYR A 26 8.15 23.54 14.58
CA TYR A 26 7.58 22.75 15.66
C TYR A 26 8.31 21.42 15.92
N GLY A 27 9.29 21.07 15.09
CA GLY A 27 9.89 19.73 15.10
C GLY A 27 8.99 18.68 14.50
N ILE A 28 9.37 17.41 14.68
CA ILE A 28 8.56 16.26 14.25
C ILE A 28 7.60 15.88 15.37
N LEU A 29 6.37 16.38 15.32
CA LEU A 29 5.33 16.12 16.34
C LEU A 29 4.89 14.66 16.35
N ASN A 30 4.72 14.07 15.17
CA ASN A 30 4.34 12.66 15.03
C ASN A 30 5.57 11.81 14.71
N PRO A 31 6.04 10.94 15.60
CA PRO A 31 7.20 10.08 15.35
C PRO A 31 7.02 9.16 14.14
N LEU A 32 8.13 8.74 13.53
CA LEU A 32 8.13 7.71 12.51
C LEU A 32 7.90 6.36 13.14
N ILE A 33 7.23 5.45 12.43
CA ILE A 33 7.09 4.05 12.86
C ILE A 33 8.15 3.23 12.13
N VAL A 34 8.96 2.51 12.89
CA VAL A 34 10.04 1.67 12.36
C VAL A 34 9.99 0.26 12.97
N ARG A 35 10.53 -0.71 12.24
CA ARG A 35 10.74 -2.06 12.78
C ARG A 35 12.22 -2.46 12.72
N PRO A 36 12.73 -3.27 13.66
CA PRO A 36 14.05 -3.82 13.57
C PRO A 36 14.10 -4.92 12.50
N LYS A 37 15.18 -4.96 11.74
CA LYS A 37 15.51 -6.05 10.80
C LYS A 37 16.65 -6.88 11.37
N LYS A 38 16.80 -8.11 10.88
CA LYS A 38 17.85 -9.06 11.32
C LYS A 38 19.27 -8.57 11.07
N ASP A 39 19.46 -7.65 10.14
CA ASP A 39 20.74 -7.01 9.80
C ASP A 39 21.14 -5.86 10.74
N GLY A 40 20.42 -5.67 11.85
CA GLY A 40 20.64 -4.60 12.81
C GLY A 40 20.15 -3.22 12.37
N CYS A 41 19.58 -3.11 11.16
CA CYS A 41 19.02 -1.86 10.67
C CYS A 41 17.54 -1.71 11.05
N TYR A 42 17.06 -0.48 11.03
CA TYR A 42 15.63 -0.18 11.16
C TYR A 42 15.01 0.09 9.80
N GLU A 43 13.87 -0.54 9.53
CA GLU A 43 13.06 -0.30 8.34
C GLU A 43 11.87 0.59 8.68
N ILE A 44 11.66 1.64 7.89
CA ILE A 44 10.58 2.62 8.11
C ILE A 44 9.28 2.04 7.55
N ILE A 45 8.28 1.92 8.41
CA ILE A 45 6.93 1.49 8.04
C ILE A 45 6.05 2.69 7.68
N SER A 46 6.11 3.76 8.48
CA SER A 46 5.35 4.99 8.26
C SER A 46 6.19 6.22 8.57
N GLY A 47 5.97 7.29 7.79
CA GLY A 47 6.64 8.56 7.97
C GLY A 47 7.75 8.87 6.96
N HIS A 48 7.77 8.22 5.79
CA HIS A 48 8.77 8.46 4.72
C HIS A 48 8.86 9.93 4.30
N ARG A 49 7.72 10.66 4.18
CA ARG A 49 7.70 12.09 3.86
C ARG A 49 8.36 12.91 4.98
N ARG A 50 8.07 12.61 6.25
CA ARG A 50 8.67 13.29 7.42
C ARG A 50 10.18 13.07 7.47
N LYS A 51 10.64 11.84 7.23
CA LYS A 51 12.06 11.55 7.12
C LYS A 51 12.72 12.38 6.03
N PHE A 52 12.15 12.36 4.82
CA PHE A 52 12.68 13.10 3.68
C PHE A 52 12.73 14.62 3.96
N ALA A 53 11.66 15.19 4.51
CA ALA A 53 11.62 16.60 4.88
C ALA A 53 12.69 16.95 5.93
N ALA A 54 12.82 16.13 6.96
CA ALA A 54 13.81 16.31 8.03
C ALA A 54 15.25 16.25 7.51
N GLU A 55 15.57 15.31 6.62
CA GLU A 55 16.88 15.20 5.96
C GLU A 55 17.21 16.48 5.14
N LYS A 56 16.23 16.99 4.39
CA LYS A 56 16.40 18.20 3.56
C LYS A 56 16.70 19.45 4.38
N ILE A 57 16.20 19.53 5.60
CA ILE A 57 16.45 20.67 6.50
C ILE A 57 17.61 20.43 7.47
N GLY A 58 18.35 19.31 7.31
CA GLY A 58 19.60 19.04 8.03
C GLY A 58 19.44 18.28 9.36
N TYR A 59 18.29 17.69 9.65
CA TYR A 59 18.14 16.86 10.85
C TYR A 59 18.95 15.55 10.72
N ARG A 60 19.81 15.30 11.68
CA ARG A 60 20.60 14.05 11.78
C ARG A 60 19.88 12.96 12.57
N ARG A 61 18.92 13.32 13.41
CA ARG A 61 18.15 12.40 14.26
C ARG A 61 16.67 12.76 14.17
N VAL A 62 15.81 11.73 14.15
CA VAL A 62 14.36 11.89 14.10
C VAL A 62 13.72 11.00 15.17
N PRO A 63 12.62 11.45 15.80
CA PRO A 63 11.90 10.62 16.76
C PRO A 63 11.26 9.41 16.07
N VAL A 64 11.39 8.23 16.67
CA VAL A 64 10.85 6.99 16.13
C VAL A 64 10.14 6.17 17.20
N ILE A 65 9.08 5.47 16.80
CA ILE A 65 8.44 4.42 17.58
C ILE A 65 8.87 3.08 16.99
N ILE A 66 9.53 2.25 17.80
CA ILE A 66 9.96 0.93 17.37
C ILE A 66 8.82 -0.06 17.61
N ARG A 67 8.40 -0.77 16.55
CA ARG A 67 7.44 -1.86 16.62
C ARG A 67 8.03 -3.15 16.05
N VAL A 68 7.96 -4.22 16.82
CA VAL A 68 8.34 -5.56 16.34
C VAL A 68 7.17 -6.11 15.55
N LEU A 69 7.31 -6.17 14.22
CA LEU A 69 6.28 -6.59 13.28
C LEU A 69 6.83 -7.66 12.35
N LYS A 70 6.00 -8.66 12.05
CA LYS A 70 6.28 -9.64 10.98
C LYS A 70 6.17 -8.96 9.62
N ASP A 71 6.76 -9.57 8.58
CA ASP A 71 6.80 -8.97 7.24
C ASP A 71 5.40 -8.64 6.70
N ASP A 72 4.44 -9.56 6.84
CA ASP A 72 3.08 -9.35 6.36
C ASP A 72 2.33 -8.25 7.16
N GLU A 73 2.55 -8.16 8.47
CA GLU A 73 1.97 -7.11 9.33
C GLU A 73 2.55 -5.75 9.00
N ALA A 74 3.84 -5.69 8.70
CA ALA A 74 4.50 -4.47 8.29
C ALA A 74 3.99 -3.95 6.94
N VAL A 75 3.73 -4.86 5.97
CA VAL A 75 3.12 -4.51 4.68
C VAL A 75 1.72 -3.94 4.88
N VAL A 76 0.87 -4.61 5.66
CA VAL A 76 -0.50 -4.14 5.93
C VAL A 76 -0.46 -2.75 6.58
N LEU A 77 0.30 -2.57 7.66
CA LEU A 77 0.40 -1.28 8.35
C LEU A 77 0.94 -0.16 7.44
N MET A 78 1.95 -0.47 6.61
CA MET A 78 2.51 0.49 5.65
C MET A 78 1.46 0.91 4.62
N VAL A 79 0.71 -0.02 4.06
CA VAL A 79 -0.35 0.28 3.09
C VAL A 79 -1.45 1.10 3.73
N ASP A 80 -1.96 0.70 4.89
CA ASP A 80 -3.06 1.40 5.58
C ASP A 80 -2.70 2.83 5.93
N SER A 81 -1.48 3.05 6.45
CA SER A 81 -1.01 4.40 6.78
C SER A 81 -0.87 5.35 5.58
N ASN A 82 -0.91 4.83 4.36
CA ASN A 82 -0.77 5.60 3.14
C ASN A 82 -2.06 5.70 2.31
N LEU A 83 -2.96 4.70 2.39
CA LEU A 83 -4.23 4.72 1.67
C LEU A 83 -5.20 5.81 2.15
N GLN A 84 -4.98 6.36 3.35
CA GLN A 84 -5.75 7.48 3.89
C GLN A 84 -5.33 8.85 3.32
N ARG A 85 -4.38 8.90 2.38
CA ARG A 85 -3.97 10.15 1.75
C ARG A 85 -5.00 10.59 0.71
N GLU A 86 -5.28 11.88 0.65
CA GLU A 86 -6.22 12.47 -0.32
C GLU A 86 -5.79 12.29 -1.78
N MET A 87 -4.48 12.28 -2.05
CA MET A 87 -3.91 12.23 -3.40
C MET A 87 -3.04 11.00 -3.59
N ILE A 88 -3.64 9.93 -4.09
CA ILE A 88 -2.95 8.69 -4.47
C ILE A 88 -3.23 8.43 -5.95
N SER A 89 -2.18 8.17 -6.73
CA SER A 89 -2.38 7.81 -8.14
C SER A 89 -3.05 6.43 -8.26
N PRO A 90 -3.86 6.20 -9.32
CA PRO A 90 -4.50 4.89 -9.53
C PRO A 90 -3.50 3.73 -9.57
N SER A 91 -2.31 3.95 -10.11
CA SER A 91 -1.24 2.95 -10.16
C SER A 91 -0.65 2.65 -8.78
N GLU A 92 -0.41 3.67 -7.94
CA GLU A 92 0.04 3.47 -6.56
C GLU A 92 -1.03 2.74 -5.74
N LYS A 93 -2.32 3.07 -5.93
CA LYS A 93 -3.45 2.43 -5.27
C LYS A 93 -3.57 0.96 -5.67
N ALA A 94 -3.44 0.65 -6.96
CA ALA A 94 -3.45 -0.72 -7.47
C ALA A 94 -2.34 -1.58 -6.87
N PHE A 95 -1.12 -1.04 -6.83
CA PHE A 95 0.01 -1.75 -6.25
C PHE A 95 -0.14 -1.96 -4.75
N ALA A 96 -0.63 -0.96 -4.03
CA ALA A 96 -0.91 -1.04 -2.60
C ALA A 96 -1.95 -2.14 -2.29
N TYR A 97 -3.04 -2.21 -3.04
CA TYR A 97 -4.04 -3.27 -2.88
C TYR A 97 -3.48 -4.66 -3.16
N LYS A 98 -2.67 -4.80 -4.20
CA LYS A 98 -2.00 -6.08 -4.50
C LYS A 98 -1.10 -6.51 -3.34
N MET A 99 -0.25 -5.62 -2.83
CA MET A 99 0.61 -5.92 -1.69
C MET A 99 -0.16 -6.31 -0.43
N LYS A 100 -1.21 -5.55 -0.09
CA LYS A 100 -2.06 -5.84 1.07
C LYS A 100 -2.77 -7.19 0.93
N TYR A 101 -3.34 -7.47 -0.23
CA TYR A 101 -4.00 -8.74 -0.51
C TYR A 101 -3.04 -9.93 -0.37
N GLU A 102 -1.84 -9.85 -0.93
CA GLU A 102 -0.84 -10.91 -0.84
C GLU A 102 -0.37 -11.13 0.61
N ALA A 103 -0.20 -10.06 1.39
CA ALA A 103 0.15 -10.15 2.80
C ALA A 103 -0.95 -10.84 3.64
N ILE A 104 -2.21 -10.47 3.43
CA ILE A 104 -3.36 -11.08 4.12
C ILE A 104 -3.50 -12.55 3.73
N LYS A 105 -3.34 -12.88 2.44
CA LYS A 105 -3.42 -14.27 1.95
C LYS A 105 -2.33 -15.15 2.56
N ARG A 106 -1.08 -14.66 2.66
CA ARG A 106 0.02 -15.40 3.30
C ARG A 106 -0.25 -15.66 4.79
N LYS A 107 -0.82 -14.68 5.48
CA LYS A 107 -1.22 -14.82 6.89
C LYS A 107 -2.31 -15.90 7.07
N ALA A 108 -3.28 -15.95 6.18
CA ALA A 108 -4.36 -16.95 6.20
C ALA A 108 -3.86 -18.36 5.87
N GLY A 109 -2.92 -18.52 4.91
CA GLY A 109 -2.38 -19.82 4.48
C GLY A 109 -1.45 -20.49 5.48
N ARG A 110 -1.04 -19.82 6.55
CA ARG A 110 -0.23 -20.41 7.64
C ARG A 110 -1.02 -21.21 8.68
N ARG A 111 -2.35 -21.25 8.59
CA ARG A 111 -3.17 -22.14 9.42
C ARG A 111 -3.11 -23.55 8.86
N LYS A 112 -2.46 -24.47 9.58
CA LYS A 112 -2.53 -25.91 9.34
C LYS A 112 -3.99 -26.34 9.50
N CYS A 113 -4.70 -26.57 8.40
CA CYS A 113 -5.77 -27.53 8.29
C CYS A 113 -6.30 -27.62 6.86
N GLY A 114 -6.56 -28.80 6.40
CA GLY A 114 -6.83 -29.21 5.03
C GLY A 114 -8.20 -28.86 4.46
N GLN A 115 -8.62 -27.62 4.55
CA GLN A 115 -9.77 -27.13 3.80
C GLN A 115 -9.35 -25.88 3.01
N VAL A 116 -9.30 -26.06 1.70
CA VAL A 116 -9.18 -24.95 0.74
C VAL A 116 -10.51 -24.21 0.75
N ASP A 117 -10.60 -23.18 1.59
CA ASP A 117 -11.77 -22.32 1.64
C ASP A 117 -11.72 -21.33 0.46
N HIS A 118 -12.44 -21.65 -0.61
CA HIS A 118 -12.60 -20.77 -1.76
C HIS A 118 -13.19 -19.39 -1.42
N ASN A 119 -13.76 -19.22 -0.22
CA ASN A 119 -14.31 -17.97 0.28
C ASN A 119 -13.26 -17.02 0.89
N LEU A 120 -12.06 -17.52 1.24
CA LEU A 120 -11.02 -16.66 1.85
C LEU A 120 -10.58 -15.50 0.93
N GLY A 121 -10.54 -15.73 -0.38
CA GLY A 121 -10.21 -14.70 -1.36
C GLY A 121 -11.27 -13.59 -1.47
N LYS A 122 -12.55 -13.93 -1.38
CA LYS A 122 -13.66 -12.98 -1.39
C LYS A 122 -13.67 -12.13 -0.12
N LYS A 123 -13.57 -12.74 1.04
CA LYS A 123 -13.52 -12.03 2.33
C LYS A 123 -12.36 -11.04 2.42
N SER A 124 -11.19 -11.39 1.90
CA SER A 124 -10.04 -10.49 1.92
C SER A 124 -10.23 -9.26 1.04
N ILE A 125 -10.89 -9.41 -0.12
CA ILE A 125 -11.21 -8.29 -1.02
C ILE A 125 -12.28 -7.38 -0.41
N GLU A 126 -13.30 -7.96 0.20
CA GLU A 126 -14.37 -7.24 0.90
C GLU A 126 -13.79 -6.42 2.06
N LEU A 127 -12.96 -7.03 2.91
CA LEU A 127 -12.29 -6.35 4.01
C LEU A 127 -11.42 -5.17 3.54
N ILE A 128 -10.63 -5.38 2.49
CA ILE A 128 -9.81 -4.30 1.91
C ILE A 128 -10.69 -3.17 1.37
N GLY A 129 -11.81 -3.50 0.71
CA GLY A 129 -12.76 -2.52 0.21
C GLY A 129 -13.39 -1.68 1.32
N GLU A 130 -13.89 -2.33 2.36
CA GLU A 130 -14.49 -1.68 3.53
C GLU A 130 -13.50 -0.74 4.24
N GLU A 131 -12.26 -1.20 4.49
CA GLU A 131 -11.23 -0.40 5.15
C GLU A 131 -10.76 0.80 4.33
N CYS A 132 -10.82 0.73 3.00
CA CYS A 132 -10.34 1.76 2.09
C CYS A 132 -11.45 2.65 1.51
N GLY A 133 -12.72 2.34 1.79
CA GLY A 133 -13.87 3.05 1.24
C GLY A 133 -14.11 2.78 -0.25
N ASP A 134 -13.54 1.70 -0.80
CA ASP A 134 -13.70 1.30 -2.20
C ASP A 134 -14.60 0.07 -2.33
N SER A 135 -15.27 -0.06 -3.48
CA SER A 135 -16.05 -1.26 -3.72
C SER A 135 -15.16 -2.50 -3.91
N PRO A 136 -15.60 -3.70 -3.51
CA PRO A 136 -14.86 -4.95 -3.73
C PRO A 136 -14.48 -5.15 -5.20
N LYS A 137 -15.33 -4.69 -6.13
CA LYS A 137 -15.06 -4.75 -7.59
C LYS A 137 -13.89 -3.87 -7.99
N GLN A 138 -13.76 -2.65 -7.41
CA GLN A 138 -12.62 -1.77 -7.65
C GLN A 138 -11.33 -2.36 -7.11
N VAL A 139 -11.35 -2.92 -5.89
CA VAL A 139 -10.18 -3.60 -5.31
C VAL A 139 -9.76 -4.77 -6.18
N GLN A 140 -10.70 -5.55 -6.69
CA GLN A 140 -10.43 -6.67 -7.59
C GLN A 140 -9.86 -6.21 -8.92
N LEU A 141 -10.40 -5.15 -9.51
CA LEU A 141 -9.93 -4.56 -10.76
C LEU A 141 -8.47 -4.09 -10.63
N HIS A 142 -8.18 -3.31 -9.60
CA HIS A 142 -6.82 -2.81 -9.34
C HIS A 142 -5.80 -3.93 -9.10
N ARG A 143 -6.22 -5.08 -8.57
CA ARG A 143 -5.33 -6.23 -8.35
C ARG A 143 -4.85 -6.89 -9.65
N PHE A 144 -5.69 -6.91 -10.70
CA PHE A 144 -5.38 -7.58 -11.96
C PHE A 144 -4.52 -6.74 -12.89
N PHE A 145 -4.52 -5.41 -12.75
CA PHE A 145 -3.73 -4.55 -13.62
C PHE A 145 -2.29 -4.40 -13.10
N PRO A 146 -1.27 -4.76 -13.90
CA PRO A 146 0.11 -4.49 -13.56
C PRO A 146 0.35 -2.98 -13.44
N VAL A 147 1.23 -2.59 -12.53
CA VAL A 147 1.58 -1.18 -12.24
C VAL A 147 2.16 -0.44 -13.45
N THR A 148 2.57 -1.18 -14.49
CA THR A 148 3.18 -0.67 -15.73
C THR A 148 2.16 -0.28 -16.81
N TYR A 149 0.87 -0.57 -16.61
CA TYR A 149 -0.14 -0.28 -17.62
C TYR A 149 -0.44 1.23 -17.72
N THR A 150 -0.38 1.75 -18.93
CA THR A 150 -0.91 3.08 -19.26
C THR A 150 -2.43 3.06 -19.20
N ALA A 151 -3.07 4.22 -19.11
CA ALA A 151 -4.53 4.34 -19.12
C ALA A 151 -5.17 3.71 -20.38
N GLU A 152 -4.46 3.75 -21.52
CA GLU A 152 -4.89 3.10 -22.76
C GLU A 152 -4.80 1.57 -22.71
N GLN A 153 -3.73 1.05 -22.12
CA GLN A 153 -3.58 -0.39 -21.90
C GLN A 153 -4.64 -0.93 -20.96
N MET A 154 -4.94 -0.20 -19.86
CA MET A 154 -6.04 -0.55 -18.96
C MET A 154 -7.39 -0.58 -19.67
N ARG A 155 -7.70 0.42 -20.50
CA ARG A 155 -8.96 0.46 -21.30
C ARG A 155 -9.06 -0.72 -22.23
N ARG A 156 -7.97 -1.09 -22.91
CA ARG A 156 -7.93 -2.23 -23.85
C ARG A 156 -8.21 -3.55 -23.14
N GLU A 157 -7.56 -3.81 -22.02
CA GLU A 157 -7.77 -5.03 -21.24
C GLU A 157 -9.15 -5.12 -20.60
N ILE A 158 -9.71 -3.99 -20.13
CA ILE A 158 -11.08 -3.94 -19.64
C ILE A 158 -12.06 -4.30 -20.76
N LEU A 159 -11.87 -3.77 -21.96
CA LEU A 159 -12.69 -4.08 -23.12
C LEU A 159 -12.59 -5.56 -23.53
N GLU A 160 -11.40 -6.14 -23.49
CA GLU A 160 -11.17 -7.57 -23.74
C GLU A 160 -11.87 -8.45 -22.69
N MET A 161 -11.73 -8.13 -21.41
CA MET A 161 -12.42 -8.85 -20.33
C MET A 161 -13.94 -8.74 -20.42
N LEU A 162 -14.48 -7.57 -20.82
CA LEU A 162 -15.90 -7.38 -21.04
C LEU A 162 -16.39 -8.19 -22.24
N LYS A 163 -15.64 -8.25 -23.34
CA LYS A 163 -15.94 -9.10 -24.50
C LYS A 163 -15.96 -10.59 -24.14
N LEU A 164 -14.99 -11.07 -23.36
CA LEU A 164 -14.92 -12.45 -22.88
C LEU A 164 -16.09 -12.81 -21.97
N ASN A 165 -16.49 -11.89 -21.07
CA ASN A 165 -17.66 -12.12 -20.22
C ASN A 165 -18.98 -12.08 -21.03
N MET A 166 -19.12 -11.19 -22.00
CA MET A 166 -20.31 -11.16 -22.86
C MET A 166 -20.40 -12.43 -23.71
N LYS A 167 -19.29 -12.96 -24.21
CA LYS A 167 -19.28 -14.21 -24.98
C LYS A 167 -19.74 -15.40 -24.14
N LYS A 168 -19.39 -15.48 -22.86
CA LYS A 168 -19.89 -16.51 -21.93
C LYS A 168 -21.41 -16.47 -21.70
N TYR A 169 -22.04 -15.30 -21.82
CA TYR A 169 -23.49 -15.15 -21.67
C TYR A 169 -24.25 -15.34 -22.98
N TRP A 170 -23.54 -15.31 -24.14
CA TRP A 170 -24.18 -15.46 -25.46
C TRP A 170 -24.10 -16.89 -26.00
N ASP A 171 -23.13 -17.67 -25.53
CA ASP A 171 -22.89 -19.07 -25.91
C ASP A 171 -23.55 -20.06 -24.92
N ALA A 172 -24.37 -19.59 -23.97
CA ALA A 172 -25.18 -20.37 -23.03
C ALA A 172 -26.68 -20.25 -23.36
#